data_f6a6e1013f1831788f8afe3f4a0f07a7
#
_entry.id   f6a6e1013f1831788f8afe3f4a0f07a7
#
_cell.length_a   1.000
_cell.length_b   1.000
_cell.length_c   1.000
_cell.angle_alpha   90.00
_cell.angle_beta   90.00
_cell.angle_gamma   90.00
#
_symmetry.space_group_name_H-M   'P 1'
#
loop_
_entity.id
_entity.type
_entity.pdbx_description
1 polymer ?
#
loop_
_entity_poly.entity_id
_entity_poly.type
_entity_poly.pdbx_seq_one_letter_code
_entity_poly.pdbx_strand_id
1 'polypeptide(L)'
;QAWFFSVQLFKFTTLFYTVWVPGFFVAALLTLRFRRSTWERLLESPSTKGPGIWRAIRAGVVGSADREISRQAAWELLKRDHSPATAIVYLIASRNMTIHFWTIFALSLGAEFATGQVLGALVMIAAVALGFKCLGLKPLTAPLSAKSEEKTLDLTTYPSWRALLLSFAGWWAMLKFIGQEVRRFAPTLAAGIILGGIIFAAGLEAWWITFADIMGPKTLASDLINALAAPAFSAAAFLSPVGNLPVIHALFKADGLSYAGIISFCLASAIHPRDVKVYFKTFGQRQGLILVGLLYGGAVLGGLGSTGIYGIFGFRPDLPPVKLISKLLSVLGF
;
A
#
# COMPACT_ATOMS: atom_id res chain seq x y z
N GLN A 1 28.22 -15.54 -13.05
CA GLN A 1 27.41 -14.55 -12.28
C GLN A 1 26.37 -13.84 -13.18
N ALA A 2 26.75 -13.23 -14.30
CA ALA A 2 25.80 -12.51 -15.19
C ALA A 2 24.64 -13.40 -15.71
N TRP A 3 24.93 -14.64 -16.12
CA TRP A 3 23.91 -15.59 -16.55
C TRP A 3 22.90 -15.93 -15.43
N PHE A 4 23.39 -16.20 -14.23
CA PHE A 4 22.57 -16.50 -13.05
C PHE A 4 21.64 -15.33 -12.71
N PHE A 5 22.20 -14.10 -12.70
CA PHE A 5 21.43 -12.88 -12.49
C PHE A 5 20.31 -12.72 -13.54
N SER A 6 20.62 -12.94 -14.81
CA SER A 6 19.65 -12.84 -15.90
C SER A 6 18.51 -13.85 -15.75
N VAL A 7 18.82 -15.10 -15.36
CA VAL A 7 17.82 -16.14 -15.12
C VAL A 7 16.90 -15.79 -13.94
N GLN A 8 17.48 -15.28 -12.85
CA GLN A 8 16.70 -14.86 -11.67
C GLN A 8 15.81 -13.65 -11.99
N LEU A 9 16.34 -12.67 -12.69
CA LEU A 9 15.57 -11.51 -13.14
C LEU A 9 14.43 -11.93 -14.06
N PHE A 10 14.66 -12.87 -14.98
CA PHE A 10 13.62 -13.41 -15.87
C PHE A 10 12.53 -14.13 -15.07
N LYS A 11 12.89 -15.02 -14.13
CA LYS A 11 11.93 -15.72 -13.25
C LYS A 11 11.11 -14.74 -12.44
N PHE A 12 11.78 -13.75 -11.87
CA PHE A 12 11.16 -12.72 -11.06
C PHE A 12 10.18 -11.87 -11.88
N THR A 13 10.57 -11.46 -13.10
CA THR A 13 9.72 -10.72 -14.02
C THR A 13 8.50 -11.56 -14.43
N THR A 14 8.70 -12.82 -14.77
CA THR A 14 7.61 -13.73 -15.15
C THR A 14 6.61 -13.93 -14.02
N LEU A 15 7.08 -14.11 -12.78
CA LEU A 15 6.22 -14.18 -11.59
C LEU A 15 5.31 -12.96 -11.48
N PHE A 16 5.88 -11.77 -11.64
CA PHE A 16 5.09 -10.54 -11.52
C PHE A 16 4.06 -10.39 -12.64
N TYR A 17 4.36 -10.75 -13.87
CA TYR A 17 3.39 -10.70 -14.97
C TYR A 17 2.21 -11.64 -14.71
N THR A 18 2.44 -12.85 -14.23
CA THR A 18 1.37 -13.83 -13.96
C THR A 18 0.46 -13.42 -12.82
N VAL A 19 0.99 -12.68 -11.83
CA VAL A 19 0.25 -12.20 -10.66
C VAL A 19 -0.51 -10.90 -10.93
N TRP A 20 0.05 -10.03 -11.78
CA TRP A 20 -0.47 -8.69 -12.00
C TRP A 20 -1.75 -8.64 -12.82
N VAL A 21 -1.84 -9.49 -13.85
CA VAL A 21 -3.02 -9.53 -14.71
C VAL A 21 -4.30 -9.81 -13.92
N PRO A 22 -4.38 -10.86 -13.07
CA PRO A 22 -5.54 -11.06 -12.21
C PRO A 22 -5.80 -9.91 -11.25
N GLY A 23 -4.74 -9.34 -10.65
CA GLY A 23 -4.85 -8.21 -9.73
C GLY A 23 -5.48 -6.99 -10.37
N PHE A 24 -5.04 -6.60 -11.56
CA PHE A 24 -5.63 -5.48 -12.29
C PHE A 24 -7.05 -5.79 -12.81
N PHE A 25 -7.35 -7.03 -13.13
CA PHE A 25 -8.70 -7.44 -13.53
C PHE A 25 -9.69 -7.27 -12.38
N VAL A 26 -9.36 -7.77 -11.19
CA VAL A 26 -10.18 -7.58 -9.98
C VAL A 26 -10.31 -6.10 -9.63
N ALA A 27 -9.23 -5.34 -9.75
CA ALA A 27 -9.25 -3.89 -9.55
C ALA A 27 -10.20 -3.19 -10.54
N ALA A 28 -10.14 -3.53 -11.82
CA ALA A 28 -11.02 -2.96 -12.84
C ALA A 28 -12.49 -3.22 -12.51
N LEU A 29 -12.84 -4.47 -12.19
CA LEU A 29 -14.19 -4.86 -11.81
C LEU A 29 -14.74 -4.01 -10.67
N LEU A 30 -14.01 -3.92 -9.59
CA LEU A 30 -14.49 -3.26 -8.37
C LEU A 30 -14.44 -1.74 -8.47
N THR A 31 -13.41 -1.20 -9.12
CA THR A 31 -13.28 0.24 -9.32
C THR A 31 -14.39 0.77 -10.24
N LEU A 32 -14.61 0.14 -11.40
CA LEU A 32 -15.65 0.54 -12.33
C LEU A 32 -17.06 0.35 -11.76
N ARG A 33 -17.24 -0.50 -10.76
CA ARG A 33 -18.55 -0.72 -10.12
C ARG A 33 -18.81 0.23 -8.95
N PHE A 34 -17.81 0.53 -8.13
CA PHE A 34 -18.05 1.16 -6.82
C PHE A 34 -17.40 2.53 -6.63
N ARG A 35 -16.40 2.91 -7.42
CA ARG A 35 -15.57 4.10 -7.18
C ARG A 35 -16.38 5.38 -7.08
N ARG A 36 -17.28 5.64 -8.05
CA ARG A 36 -18.09 6.85 -8.09
C ARG A 36 -19.01 6.94 -6.88
N SER A 37 -19.78 5.89 -6.61
CA SER A 37 -20.75 5.89 -5.52
C SER A 37 -20.11 6.05 -4.14
N THR A 38 -18.92 5.49 -3.93
CA THR A 38 -18.18 5.66 -2.67
C THR A 38 -17.57 7.05 -2.54
N TRP A 39 -17.10 7.63 -3.65
CA TRP A 39 -16.56 8.98 -3.69
C TRP A 39 -17.64 10.02 -3.45
N GLU A 40 -18.79 9.93 -4.14
CA GLU A 40 -19.95 10.81 -3.95
C GLU A 40 -20.43 10.78 -2.49
N ARG A 41 -20.59 9.60 -1.89
CA ARG A 41 -20.95 9.46 -0.45
C ARG A 41 -19.93 10.07 0.51
N LEU A 42 -18.67 10.09 0.15
CA LEU A 42 -17.64 10.76 0.94
C LEU A 42 -17.80 12.27 0.85
N LEU A 43 -18.07 12.82 -0.34
CA LEU A 43 -18.23 14.24 -0.57
C LEU A 43 -19.52 14.82 0.00
N GLU A 44 -20.62 14.06 0.02
CA GLU A 44 -21.93 14.48 0.53
C GLU A 44 -21.99 14.71 2.05
N SER A 45 -20.97 14.28 2.78
CA SER A 45 -20.95 14.38 4.24
C SER A 45 -20.08 15.54 4.70
N PRO A 46 -20.64 16.73 4.93
CA PRO A 46 -19.89 17.82 5.55
C PRO A 46 -19.42 17.42 6.95
N SER A 47 -18.21 17.85 7.29
CA SER A 47 -17.42 17.43 8.45
C SER A 47 -17.98 17.83 9.82
N THR A 48 -19.14 18.46 9.90
CA THR A 48 -19.67 19.06 11.13
C THR A 48 -20.19 18.07 12.17
N LYS A 49 -20.38 16.79 11.84
CA LYS A 49 -20.99 15.79 12.74
C LYS A 49 -20.15 14.52 12.97
N GLY A 50 -18.84 14.60 12.90
CA GLY A 50 -17.96 13.47 13.21
C GLY A 50 -17.00 13.12 12.07
N PRO A 51 -15.88 12.47 12.39
CA PRO A 51 -14.89 12.15 11.38
C PRO A 51 -15.46 11.17 10.37
N GLY A 52 -15.45 11.54 9.10
CA GLY A 52 -15.82 10.69 7.97
C GLY A 52 -14.82 9.55 7.72
N ILE A 53 -14.16 9.06 8.78
CA ILE A 53 -13.06 8.08 8.75
C ILE A 53 -13.48 6.83 8.00
N TRP A 54 -14.62 6.22 8.36
CA TRP A 54 -15.09 5.00 7.69
C TRP A 54 -15.45 5.22 6.21
N ARG A 55 -15.97 6.41 5.89
CA ARG A 55 -16.27 6.78 4.50
C ARG A 55 -14.98 7.01 3.72
N ALA A 56 -13.99 7.65 4.35
CA ALA A 56 -12.66 7.83 3.77
C ALA A 56 -11.95 6.49 3.53
N ILE A 57 -12.03 5.55 4.46
CA ILE A 57 -11.49 4.18 4.28
C ILE A 57 -12.18 3.51 3.08
N ARG A 58 -13.51 3.47 3.05
CA ARG A 58 -14.26 2.83 1.96
C ARG A 58 -13.94 3.44 0.59
N ALA A 59 -13.88 4.77 0.51
CA ALA A 59 -13.51 5.45 -0.73
C ALA A 59 -12.06 5.19 -1.12
N GLY A 60 -11.15 5.09 -0.14
CA GLY A 60 -9.75 4.74 -0.34
C GLY A 60 -9.57 3.32 -0.89
N VAL A 61 -10.28 2.33 -0.34
CA VAL A 61 -10.20 0.92 -0.78
C VAL A 61 -10.52 0.73 -2.26
N VAL A 62 -11.52 1.47 -2.79
CA VAL A 62 -11.85 1.46 -4.23
C VAL A 62 -11.19 2.60 -4.99
N GLY A 63 -10.31 3.34 -4.33
CA GLY A 63 -9.54 4.44 -4.88
C GLY A 63 -8.43 3.97 -5.83
N SER A 64 -7.47 4.84 -6.07
CA SER A 64 -6.27 4.50 -6.83
C SER A 64 -5.07 4.38 -5.91
N ALA A 65 -4.27 3.34 -6.08
CA ALA A 65 -2.96 3.21 -5.44
C ALA A 65 -1.91 4.13 -6.07
N ASP A 66 -2.22 4.80 -7.17
CA ASP A 66 -1.35 5.80 -7.76
C ASP A 66 -1.14 6.97 -6.80
N ARG A 67 0.13 7.32 -6.60
CA ARG A 67 0.52 8.33 -5.61
C ARG A 67 -0.04 9.72 -5.94
N GLU A 68 -0.04 10.09 -7.20
CA GLU A 68 -0.50 11.40 -7.63
C GLU A 68 -2.02 11.52 -7.51
N ILE A 69 -2.75 10.53 -8.01
CA ILE A 69 -4.23 10.51 -7.94
C ILE A 69 -4.71 10.48 -6.50
N SER A 70 -4.14 9.62 -5.66
CA SER A 70 -4.54 9.52 -4.25
C SER A 70 -4.26 10.83 -3.49
N ARG A 71 -3.16 11.51 -3.81
CA ARG A 71 -2.83 12.80 -3.22
C ARG A 71 -3.80 13.89 -3.67
N GLN A 72 -4.08 13.99 -4.97
CA GLN A 72 -5.02 14.99 -5.50
C GLN A 72 -6.41 14.81 -4.90
N ALA A 73 -6.89 13.57 -4.80
CA ALA A 73 -8.15 13.26 -4.16
C ALA A 73 -8.19 13.66 -2.68
N ALA A 74 -7.12 13.38 -1.93
CA ALA A 74 -7.03 13.79 -0.52
C ALA A 74 -7.05 15.33 -0.38
N TRP A 75 -6.39 16.05 -1.29
CA TRP A 75 -6.39 17.51 -1.28
C TRP A 75 -7.72 18.11 -1.71
N GLU A 76 -8.45 17.44 -2.60
CA GLU A 76 -9.81 17.86 -2.94
C GLU A 76 -10.76 17.78 -1.74
N LEU A 77 -10.59 16.77 -0.87
CA LEU A 77 -11.32 16.70 0.39
C LEU A 77 -11.01 17.90 1.30
N LEU A 78 -9.75 18.32 1.40
CA LEU A 78 -9.38 19.50 2.18
C LEU A 78 -9.96 20.80 1.60
N LYS A 79 -10.03 20.94 0.28
CA LYS A 79 -10.67 22.10 -0.39
C LYS A 79 -12.17 22.19 -0.13
N ARG A 80 -12.82 21.05 0.09
CA ARG A 80 -14.25 20.95 0.41
C ARG A 80 -14.54 20.94 1.91
N ASP A 81 -13.65 21.51 2.71
CA ASP A 81 -13.78 21.66 4.18
C ASP A 81 -13.96 20.34 4.94
N HIS A 82 -13.52 19.21 4.36
CA HIS A 82 -13.42 17.99 5.13
C HIS A 82 -12.29 18.07 6.15
N SER A 83 -12.42 17.33 7.26
CA SER A 83 -11.38 17.35 8.29
C SER A 83 -10.04 16.85 7.74
N PRO A 84 -8.91 17.45 8.15
CA PRO A 84 -7.58 17.02 7.74
C PRO A 84 -7.32 15.53 8.02
N ALA A 85 -7.85 15.03 9.14
CA ALA A 85 -7.80 13.61 9.48
C ALA A 85 -8.49 12.75 8.42
N THR A 86 -9.68 13.15 7.93
CA THR A 86 -10.40 12.43 6.86
C THR A 86 -9.58 12.35 5.57
N ALA A 87 -8.95 13.46 5.17
CA ALA A 87 -8.14 13.51 3.97
C ALA A 87 -6.89 12.62 4.07
N ILE A 88 -6.20 12.64 5.21
CA ILE A 88 -5.02 11.79 5.44
C ILE A 88 -5.41 10.32 5.60
N VAL A 89 -6.52 10.01 6.26
CA VAL A 89 -7.05 8.63 6.33
C VAL A 89 -7.40 8.11 4.93
N TYR A 90 -8.05 8.91 4.08
CA TYR A 90 -8.26 8.54 2.68
C TYR A 90 -6.93 8.24 1.96
N LEU A 91 -5.91 9.09 2.16
CA LEU A 91 -4.60 8.91 1.56
C LEU A 91 -3.94 7.59 1.99
N ILE A 92 -3.99 7.27 3.29
CA ILE A 92 -3.46 6.00 3.82
C ILE A 92 -4.23 4.82 3.22
N ALA A 93 -5.55 4.86 3.26
CA ALA A 93 -6.39 3.77 2.76
C ALA A 93 -6.22 3.55 1.25
N SER A 94 -6.17 4.62 0.45
CA SER A 94 -6.01 4.52 -1.00
C SER A 94 -4.64 3.99 -1.42
N ARG A 95 -3.62 4.10 -0.59
CA ARG A 95 -2.28 3.60 -0.90
C ARG A 95 -1.99 2.21 -0.37
N ASN A 96 -2.65 1.83 0.72
CA ASN A 96 -2.30 0.61 1.46
C ASN A 96 -3.41 -0.45 1.48
N MET A 97 -4.66 -0.07 1.18
CA MET A 97 -5.82 -0.96 1.28
C MET A 97 -6.59 -1.11 -0.02
N THR A 98 -6.07 -0.57 -1.14
CA THR A 98 -6.76 -0.73 -2.42
C THR A 98 -6.83 -2.19 -2.84
N ILE A 99 -7.95 -2.57 -3.43
CA ILE A 99 -8.23 -3.95 -3.77
C ILE A 99 -7.19 -4.52 -4.73
N HIS A 100 -6.75 -3.74 -5.72
CA HIS A 100 -5.71 -4.19 -6.64
C HIS A 100 -4.36 -4.39 -5.95
N PHE A 101 -3.97 -3.49 -5.02
CA PHE A 101 -2.76 -3.67 -4.23
C PHE A 101 -2.87 -4.94 -3.38
N TRP A 102 -3.99 -5.12 -2.68
CA TRP A 102 -4.25 -6.30 -1.86
C TRP A 102 -4.19 -7.59 -2.68
N THR A 103 -4.85 -7.62 -3.84
CA THR A 103 -4.87 -8.81 -4.70
C THR A 103 -3.48 -9.16 -5.22
N ILE A 104 -2.72 -8.16 -5.73
CA ILE A 104 -1.36 -8.38 -6.21
C ILE A 104 -0.45 -8.83 -5.06
N PHE A 105 -0.60 -8.23 -3.89
CA PHE A 105 0.19 -8.57 -2.71
C PHE A 105 -0.10 -9.99 -2.21
N ALA A 106 -1.40 -10.38 -2.16
CA ALA A 106 -1.81 -11.74 -1.80
C ALA A 106 -1.25 -12.81 -2.75
N LEU A 107 -1.28 -12.52 -4.05
CA LEU A 107 -0.75 -13.43 -5.06
C LEU A 107 0.77 -13.49 -5.10
N SER A 108 1.46 -12.41 -4.70
CA SER A 108 2.93 -12.32 -4.73
C SER A 108 3.61 -12.92 -3.50
N LEU A 109 3.06 -12.64 -2.32
CA LEU A 109 3.69 -12.96 -1.02
C LEU A 109 2.84 -13.86 -0.13
N GLY A 110 1.55 -13.97 -0.43
CA GLY A 110 0.59 -14.75 0.34
C GLY A 110 -0.53 -13.90 0.96
N ALA A 111 -1.66 -14.55 1.24
CA ALA A 111 -2.84 -13.90 1.79
C ALA A 111 -2.58 -13.34 3.20
N GLU A 112 -1.69 -13.95 3.95
CA GLU A 112 -1.26 -13.52 5.28
C GLU A 112 -0.58 -12.14 5.25
N PHE A 113 0.27 -11.88 4.23
CA PHE A 113 0.89 -10.56 4.06
C PHE A 113 -0.14 -9.51 3.63
N ALA A 114 -1.02 -9.87 2.70
CA ALA A 114 -2.06 -8.96 2.24
C ALA A 114 -3.07 -8.61 3.35
N THR A 115 -3.45 -9.60 4.16
CA THR A 115 -4.34 -9.39 5.32
C THR A 115 -3.63 -8.59 6.40
N GLY A 116 -2.37 -8.90 6.70
CA GLY A 116 -1.55 -8.14 7.63
C GLY A 116 -1.34 -6.69 7.20
N GLN A 117 -1.21 -6.43 5.91
CA GLN A 117 -1.16 -5.07 5.38
C GLN A 117 -2.44 -4.30 5.67
N VAL A 118 -3.60 -4.92 5.50
CA VAL A 118 -4.90 -4.29 5.84
C VAL A 118 -5.01 -4.04 7.33
N LEU A 119 -4.69 -5.04 8.17
CA LEU A 119 -4.69 -4.89 9.62
C LEU A 119 -3.72 -3.79 10.08
N GLY A 120 -2.50 -3.80 9.56
CA GLY A 120 -1.51 -2.76 9.84
C GLY A 120 -1.96 -1.37 9.40
N ALA A 121 -2.60 -1.27 8.23
CA ALA A 121 -3.18 0.01 7.76
C ALA A 121 -4.29 0.51 8.67
N LEU A 122 -5.14 -0.37 9.22
CA LEU A 122 -6.17 0.00 10.19
C LEU A 122 -5.55 0.49 11.50
N VAL A 123 -4.50 -0.18 11.99
CA VAL A 123 -3.73 0.30 13.17
C VAL A 123 -3.11 1.66 12.90
N MET A 124 -2.46 1.84 11.75
CA MET A 124 -1.89 3.13 11.32
C MET A 124 -2.96 4.22 11.25
N ILE A 125 -4.12 3.94 10.64
CA ILE A 125 -5.24 4.88 10.55
C ILE A 125 -5.72 5.29 11.95
N ALA A 126 -5.87 4.33 12.87
CA ALA A 126 -6.28 4.61 14.25
C ALA A 126 -5.26 5.50 14.96
N ALA A 127 -3.97 5.19 14.85
CA ALA A 127 -2.89 5.97 15.45
C ALA A 127 -2.83 7.40 14.88
N VAL A 128 -2.93 7.56 13.56
CA VAL A 128 -2.91 8.86 12.89
C VAL A 128 -4.17 9.67 13.23
N ALA A 129 -5.36 9.06 13.21
CA ALA A 129 -6.61 9.75 13.57
C ALA A 129 -6.59 10.24 15.03
N LEU A 130 -6.07 9.41 15.95
CA LEU A 130 -5.86 9.79 17.34
C LEU A 130 -4.85 10.94 17.47
N GLY A 131 -3.74 10.86 16.72
CA GLY A 131 -2.73 11.93 16.65
C GLY A 131 -3.32 13.27 16.21
N PHE A 132 -4.16 13.26 15.17
CA PHE A 132 -4.88 14.49 14.75
C PHE A 132 -5.78 15.05 15.86
N LYS A 133 -6.49 14.17 16.57
CA LYS A 133 -7.36 14.57 17.67
C LYS A 133 -6.56 15.16 18.84
N CYS A 134 -5.45 14.53 19.21
CA CYS A 134 -4.64 14.96 20.36
C CYS A 134 -3.80 16.21 20.08
N LEU A 135 -3.28 16.36 18.86
CA LEU A 135 -2.32 17.41 18.51
C LEU A 135 -2.97 18.59 17.79
N GLY A 136 -4.26 18.49 17.44
CA GLY A 136 -5.01 19.58 16.83
C GLY A 136 -4.43 20.08 15.50
N LEU A 137 -3.87 19.18 14.68
CA LEU A 137 -3.25 19.53 13.40
C LEU A 137 -4.24 20.16 12.44
N LYS A 138 -3.90 21.35 11.92
CA LYS A 138 -4.73 22.10 10.98
C LYS A 138 -3.90 22.56 9.77
N PRO A 139 -4.42 22.53 8.57
CA PRO A 139 -3.73 23.09 7.42
C PRO A 139 -3.60 24.61 7.59
N LEU A 140 -2.43 25.16 7.25
CA LEU A 140 -2.17 26.62 7.32
C LEU A 140 -2.63 27.34 6.06
N THR A 141 -2.61 26.65 4.93
CA THR A 141 -2.98 27.21 3.64
C THR A 141 -4.00 26.31 2.96
N ALA A 142 -4.92 26.91 2.22
CA ALA A 142 -5.67 26.14 1.24
C ALA A 142 -4.69 25.37 0.36
N PRO A 143 -4.91 24.07 0.13
CA PRO A 143 -3.97 23.28 -0.65
C PRO A 143 -3.73 23.98 -1.98
N LEU A 144 -2.44 24.21 -2.28
CA LEU A 144 -2.03 24.79 -3.55
C LEU A 144 -2.78 24.08 -4.67
N SER A 145 -3.49 24.86 -5.47
CA SER A 145 -4.14 24.40 -6.67
C SER A 145 -3.07 23.76 -7.57
N ALA A 146 -2.81 22.48 -7.41
CA ALA A 146 -2.46 21.72 -8.58
C ALA A 146 -3.64 21.98 -9.51
N LYS A 147 -3.42 22.54 -10.69
CA LYS A 147 -4.43 22.65 -11.73
C LYS A 147 -5.10 21.29 -11.79
N SER A 148 -6.17 21.17 -11.01
CA SER A 148 -6.99 19.97 -10.96
C SER A 148 -7.68 19.96 -12.29
N GLU A 149 -7.03 19.36 -13.25
CA GLU A 149 -7.79 18.87 -14.36
C GLU A 149 -8.73 17.84 -13.72
N GLU A 150 -10.00 18.15 -13.70
CA GLU A 150 -11.13 17.28 -13.37
C GLU A 150 -11.06 15.92 -14.08
N LYS A 151 -10.18 15.81 -15.07
CA LYS A 151 -9.78 14.64 -15.84
C LYS A 151 -9.07 13.51 -15.07
N THR A 152 -8.59 13.74 -13.85
CA THR A 152 -7.75 12.75 -13.16
C THR A 152 -8.52 11.65 -12.45
N LEU A 153 -9.78 11.90 -12.10
CA LEU A 153 -10.68 10.87 -11.57
C LEU A 153 -11.66 10.48 -12.67
N ASP A 154 -11.27 9.51 -13.51
CA ASP A 154 -12.25 8.84 -14.38
C ASP A 154 -13.26 8.11 -13.50
N LEU A 155 -14.42 8.76 -13.29
CA LEU A 155 -15.52 8.27 -12.48
C LEU A 155 -16.52 7.47 -13.31
N THR A 156 -16.13 6.98 -14.48
CA THR A 156 -16.98 6.08 -15.27
C THR A 156 -17.39 4.89 -14.41
N THR A 157 -18.68 4.66 -14.28
CA THR A 157 -19.22 3.54 -13.52
C THR A 157 -20.31 2.83 -14.27
N TYR A 158 -20.46 1.57 -13.93
CA TYR A 158 -21.52 0.71 -14.46
C TYR A 158 -22.57 0.48 -13.37
N PRO A 159 -23.86 0.64 -13.67
CA PRO A 159 -24.94 0.59 -12.67
C PRO A 159 -25.15 -0.82 -12.11
N SER A 160 -24.78 -1.85 -12.85
CA SER A 160 -24.96 -3.25 -12.46
C SER A 160 -23.81 -4.14 -12.91
N TRP A 161 -23.64 -5.26 -12.25
CA TRP A 161 -22.69 -6.30 -12.66
C TRP A 161 -23.00 -6.85 -14.06
N ARG A 162 -24.29 -6.95 -14.41
CA ARG A 162 -24.71 -7.39 -15.75
C ARG A 162 -24.25 -6.39 -16.81
N ALA A 163 -24.44 -5.10 -16.57
CA ALA A 163 -23.99 -4.07 -17.50
C ALA A 163 -22.47 -4.07 -17.69
N LEU A 164 -21.71 -4.38 -16.65
CA LEU A 164 -20.26 -4.46 -16.72
C LEU A 164 -19.75 -5.76 -17.37
N LEU A 165 -20.28 -6.91 -16.98
CA LEU A 165 -19.74 -8.23 -17.37
C LEU A 165 -20.37 -8.79 -18.66
N LEU A 166 -21.62 -8.43 -18.98
CA LEU A 166 -22.34 -8.97 -20.13
C LEU A 166 -22.40 -8.01 -21.33
N SER A 167 -21.74 -6.85 -21.25
CA SER A 167 -21.69 -5.90 -22.37
C SER A 167 -20.29 -5.76 -22.95
N PHE A 168 -20.20 -5.60 -24.25
CA PHE A 168 -18.94 -5.28 -24.93
C PHE A 168 -18.32 -3.97 -24.39
N ALA A 169 -19.17 -2.95 -24.13
CA ALA A 169 -18.72 -1.69 -23.56
C ALA A 169 -18.09 -1.85 -22.17
N GLY A 170 -18.63 -2.74 -21.33
CA GLY A 170 -18.06 -3.06 -20.01
C GLY A 170 -16.68 -3.71 -20.12
N TRP A 171 -16.53 -4.71 -20.99
CA TRP A 171 -15.22 -5.34 -21.25
C TRP A 171 -14.19 -4.36 -21.81
N TRP A 172 -14.62 -3.52 -22.76
CA TRP A 172 -13.75 -2.48 -23.30
C TRP A 172 -13.29 -1.48 -22.23
N ALA A 173 -14.21 -1.06 -21.35
CA ALA A 173 -13.86 -0.19 -20.22
C ALA A 173 -12.89 -0.86 -19.24
N MET A 174 -13.05 -2.16 -18.96
CA MET A 174 -12.10 -2.90 -18.11
C MET A 174 -10.72 -2.98 -18.77
N LEU A 175 -10.64 -3.33 -20.04
CA LEU A 175 -9.38 -3.40 -20.79
C LEU A 175 -8.69 -2.03 -20.84
N LYS A 176 -9.44 -0.96 -21.10
CA LYS A 176 -8.95 0.41 -21.09
C LYS A 176 -8.40 0.79 -19.72
N PHE A 177 -9.14 0.47 -18.64
CA PHE A 177 -8.69 0.71 -17.27
C PHE A 177 -7.40 -0.05 -16.97
N ILE A 178 -7.34 -1.35 -17.26
CA ILE A 178 -6.14 -2.18 -17.06
C ILE A 178 -4.95 -1.60 -17.82
N GLY A 179 -5.13 -1.25 -19.09
CA GLY A 179 -4.07 -0.67 -19.91
C GLY A 179 -3.55 0.67 -19.35
N GLN A 180 -4.44 1.50 -18.84
CA GLN A 180 -4.06 2.76 -18.18
C GLN A 180 -3.28 2.53 -16.88
N GLU A 181 -3.73 1.61 -16.03
CA GLU A 181 -3.05 1.27 -14.77
C GLU A 181 -1.68 0.62 -15.03
N VAL A 182 -1.60 -0.35 -15.95
CA VAL A 182 -0.32 -0.97 -16.35
C VAL A 182 0.66 0.10 -16.85
N ARG A 183 0.22 0.96 -17.77
CA ARG A 183 1.08 2.05 -18.30
C ARG A 183 1.56 3.00 -17.21
N ARG A 184 0.70 3.28 -16.23
CA ARG A 184 1.00 4.17 -15.09
C ARG A 184 2.03 3.57 -14.14
N PHE A 185 1.88 2.27 -13.83
CA PHE A 185 2.77 1.59 -12.90
C PHE A 185 4.04 1.01 -13.55
N ALA A 186 4.07 0.85 -14.86
CA ALA A 186 5.19 0.23 -15.57
C ALA A 186 6.58 0.80 -15.22
N PRO A 187 6.80 2.13 -15.15
CA PRO A 187 8.12 2.67 -14.83
C PRO A 187 8.57 2.32 -13.41
N THR A 188 7.67 2.45 -12.42
CA THR A 188 8.00 2.16 -11.01
C THR A 188 8.11 0.66 -10.76
N LEU A 189 7.37 -0.15 -11.51
CA LEU A 189 7.49 -1.59 -11.49
C LEU A 189 8.83 -2.04 -12.05
N ALA A 190 9.21 -1.55 -13.23
CA ALA A 190 10.49 -1.87 -13.84
C ALA A 190 11.65 -1.54 -12.89
N ALA A 191 11.63 -0.34 -12.28
CA ALA A 191 12.59 0.05 -11.27
C ALA A 191 12.57 -0.88 -10.05
N GLY A 192 11.38 -1.28 -9.58
CA GLY A 192 11.22 -2.23 -8.47
C GLY A 192 11.75 -3.63 -8.79
N ILE A 193 11.52 -4.12 -10.00
CA ILE A 193 12.04 -5.41 -10.47
C ILE A 193 13.57 -5.37 -10.52
N ILE A 194 14.16 -4.30 -11.08
CA ILE A 194 15.62 -4.15 -11.14
C ILE A 194 16.21 -4.09 -9.73
N LEU A 195 15.68 -3.25 -8.86
CA LEU A 195 16.15 -3.11 -7.48
C LEU A 195 15.96 -4.41 -6.70
N GLY A 196 14.80 -5.05 -6.81
CA GLY A 196 14.52 -6.35 -6.19
C GLY A 196 15.46 -7.45 -6.72
N GLY A 197 15.76 -7.46 -8.02
CA GLY A 197 16.73 -8.38 -8.61
C GLY A 197 18.14 -8.17 -8.07
N ILE A 198 18.57 -6.93 -7.86
CA ILE A 198 19.86 -6.58 -7.25
C ILE A 198 19.90 -7.08 -5.79
N ILE A 199 18.86 -6.82 -5.01
CA ILE A 199 18.76 -7.28 -3.61
C ILE A 199 18.78 -8.81 -3.54
N PHE A 200 18.02 -9.46 -4.42
CA PHE A 200 17.99 -10.93 -4.46
C PHE A 200 19.36 -11.53 -4.82
N ALA A 201 20.07 -10.92 -5.76
CA ALA A 201 21.44 -11.33 -6.10
C ALA A 201 22.41 -11.07 -4.94
N ALA A 202 22.28 -9.93 -4.26
CA ALA A 202 23.07 -9.59 -3.07
C ALA A 202 22.83 -10.58 -1.91
N GLY A 203 21.62 -11.11 -1.78
CA GLY A 203 21.27 -12.13 -0.77
C GLY A 203 22.08 -13.44 -0.85
N LEU A 204 22.83 -13.64 -1.93
CA LEU A 204 23.74 -14.79 -2.11
C LEU A 204 25.18 -14.49 -1.69
N GLU A 205 25.50 -13.27 -1.32
CA GLU A 205 26.84 -12.83 -0.94
C GLU A 205 27.07 -12.97 0.58
N ALA A 206 28.32 -13.26 0.96
CA ALA A 206 28.68 -13.51 2.36
C ALA A 206 28.36 -12.34 3.29
N TRP A 207 28.51 -11.09 2.82
CA TRP A 207 28.17 -9.90 3.62
C TRP A 207 26.66 -9.78 3.88
N TRP A 208 25.82 -10.31 2.98
CA TRP A 208 24.38 -10.35 3.18
C TRP A 208 23.98 -11.28 4.31
N ILE A 209 24.69 -12.40 4.48
CA ILE A 209 24.44 -13.32 5.59
C ILE A 209 24.61 -12.58 6.92
N THR A 210 25.66 -11.77 7.05
CA THR A 210 25.87 -10.94 8.26
C THR A 210 24.75 -9.92 8.44
N PHE A 211 24.30 -9.28 7.37
CA PHE A 211 23.16 -8.35 7.41
C PHE A 211 21.87 -9.07 7.82
N ALA A 212 21.58 -10.22 7.23
CA ALA A 212 20.42 -11.04 7.54
C ALA A 212 20.46 -11.60 8.98
N ASP A 213 21.63 -11.83 9.53
CA ASP A 213 21.80 -12.24 10.93
C ASP A 213 21.37 -11.14 11.92
N ILE A 214 21.56 -9.88 11.55
CA ILE A 214 21.15 -8.72 12.36
C ILE A 214 19.67 -8.37 12.12
N MET A 215 19.25 -8.36 10.86
CA MET A 215 17.95 -7.85 10.41
C MET A 215 16.91 -8.95 10.18
N GLY A 216 17.32 -10.21 10.09
CA GLY A 216 16.41 -11.33 9.79
C GLY A 216 15.40 -11.63 10.90
N PRO A 217 14.33 -12.39 10.57
CA PRO A 217 13.19 -12.64 11.46
C PRO A 217 13.51 -13.66 12.53
N LYS A 218 14.20 -13.27 13.60
CA LYS A 218 14.64 -14.18 14.66
C LYS A 218 14.07 -13.89 16.05
N THR A 219 13.85 -12.62 16.36
CA THR A 219 13.47 -12.20 17.72
C THR A 219 12.51 -11.00 17.69
N LEU A 220 11.82 -10.74 18.81
CA LEU A 220 11.02 -9.51 18.97
C LEU A 220 11.87 -8.24 18.80
N ALA A 221 13.14 -8.28 19.20
CA ALA A 221 14.07 -7.17 19.02
C ALA A 221 14.35 -6.91 17.54
N SER A 222 14.55 -7.95 16.74
CA SER A 222 14.73 -7.80 15.29
C SER A 222 13.46 -7.29 14.62
N ASP A 223 12.27 -7.71 15.05
CA ASP A 223 10.99 -7.17 14.56
C ASP A 223 10.87 -5.67 14.82
N LEU A 224 11.26 -5.22 16.02
CA LEU A 224 11.23 -3.81 16.38
C LEU A 224 12.24 -3.00 15.55
N ILE A 225 13.47 -3.47 15.41
CA ILE A 225 14.51 -2.81 14.59
C ILE A 225 14.05 -2.72 13.13
N ASN A 226 13.53 -3.82 12.59
CA ASN A 226 13.02 -3.87 11.22
C ASN A 226 11.83 -2.92 11.02
N ALA A 227 10.86 -2.94 11.93
CA ALA A 227 9.70 -2.05 11.84
C ALA A 227 10.10 -0.56 11.93
N LEU A 228 11.14 -0.23 12.70
CA LEU A 228 11.69 1.13 12.80
C LEU A 228 12.47 1.54 11.55
N ALA A 229 13.30 0.66 10.99
CA ALA A 229 14.16 0.98 9.85
C ALA A 229 13.41 0.97 8.50
N ALA A 230 12.45 0.06 8.33
CA ALA A 230 11.78 -0.20 7.07
C ALA A 230 11.07 1.01 6.45
N PRO A 231 10.40 1.92 7.19
CA PRO A 231 9.81 3.13 6.62
C PRO A 231 10.85 4.06 5.97
N ALA A 232 12.04 4.17 6.53
CA ALA A 232 13.12 4.97 5.95
C ALA A 232 13.63 4.36 4.64
N PHE A 233 13.79 3.03 4.59
CA PHE A 233 14.16 2.31 3.37
C PHE A 233 13.09 2.47 2.28
N SER A 234 11.81 2.37 2.64
CA SER A 234 10.69 2.59 1.71
C SER A 234 10.70 4.02 1.12
N ALA A 235 10.96 5.02 1.95
CA ALA A 235 11.08 6.40 1.51
C ALA A 235 12.29 6.60 0.56
N ALA A 236 13.42 5.96 0.87
CA ALA A 236 14.65 6.01 0.06
C ALA A 236 14.52 5.26 -1.28
N ALA A 237 13.66 4.27 -1.38
CA ALA A 237 13.44 3.52 -2.62
C ALA A 237 12.75 4.35 -3.71
N PHE A 238 12.08 5.45 -3.37
CA PHE A 238 11.36 6.35 -4.30
C PHE A 238 10.30 5.67 -5.18
N LEU A 239 9.88 4.46 -4.87
CA LEU A 239 8.96 3.67 -5.67
C LEU A 239 7.50 3.90 -5.25
N SER A 240 6.55 3.63 -6.16
CA SER A 240 5.12 3.57 -5.83
C SER A 240 4.82 2.37 -4.93
N PRO A 241 3.67 2.33 -4.23
CA PRO A 241 3.30 1.16 -3.44
C PRO A 241 3.39 -0.15 -4.21
N VAL A 242 2.93 -0.15 -5.46
CA VAL A 242 2.97 -1.32 -6.36
C VAL A 242 4.40 -1.63 -6.82
N GLY A 243 5.20 -0.59 -7.09
CA GLY A 243 6.63 -0.76 -7.47
C GLY A 243 7.50 -1.28 -6.33
N ASN A 244 7.06 -1.12 -5.08
CA ASN A 244 7.76 -1.67 -3.92
C ASN A 244 7.59 -3.19 -3.77
N LEU A 245 6.56 -3.80 -4.37
CA LEU A 245 6.30 -5.24 -4.19
C LEU A 245 7.45 -6.15 -4.62
N PRO A 246 8.13 -5.95 -5.77
CA PRO A 246 9.31 -6.71 -6.12
C PRO A 246 10.43 -6.59 -5.09
N VAL A 247 10.67 -5.38 -4.58
CA VAL A 247 11.70 -5.12 -3.56
C VAL A 247 11.40 -5.87 -2.27
N ILE A 248 10.15 -5.80 -1.81
CA ILE A 248 9.67 -6.49 -0.61
C ILE A 248 9.80 -8.00 -0.76
N HIS A 249 9.39 -8.52 -1.93
CA HIS A 249 9.52 -9.95 -2.21
C HIS A 249 10.98 -10.41 -2.15
N ALA A 250 11.90 -9.63 -2.74
CA ALA A 250 13.33 -9.91 -2.69
C ALA A 250 13.89 -9.87 -1.25
N LEU A 251 13.54 -8.83 -0.49
CA LEU A 251 13.95 -8.67 0.90
C LEU A 251 13.44 -9.81 1.79
N PHE A 252 12.19 -10.24 1.57
CA PHE A 252 11.62 -11.38 2.30
C PHE A 252 12.32 -12.69 1.96
N LYS A 253 12.54 -12.97 0.67
CA LYS A 253 13.19 -14.21 0.21
C LYS A 253 14.68 -14.29 0.56
N ALA A 254 15.31 -13.14 0.76
CA ALA A 254 16.71 -13.05 1.18
C ALA A 254 16.88 -12.94 2.71
N ASP A 255 15.82 -13.16 3.49
CA ASP A 255 15.80 -13.03 4.97
C ASP A 255 16.27 -11.64 5.45
N GLY A 256 16.15 -10.62 4.60
CA GLY A 256 16.65 -9.27 4.89
C GLY A 256 15.70 -8.43 5.75
N LEU A 257 14.41 -8.80 5.85
CA LEU A 257 13.43 -8.12 6.69
C LEU A 257 12.47 -9.12 7.34
N SER A 258 12.12 -8.84 8.61
CA SER A 258 11.06 -9.56 9.30
C SER A 258 9.67 -9.18 8.75
N TYR A 259 8.66 -9.95 9.11
CA TYR A 259 7.28 -9.68 8.73
C TYR A 259 6.83 -8.27 9.15
N ALA A 260 7.12 -7.87 10.41
CA ALA A 260 6.81 -6.53 10.91
C ALA A 260 7.49 -5.44 10.06
N GLY A 261 8.75 -5.66 9.68
CA GLY A 261 9.51 -4.77 8.79
C GLY A 261 8.87 -4.65 7.41
N ILE A 262 8.45 -5.76 6.82
CA ILE A 262 7.79 -5.78 5.50
C ILE A 262 6.50 -4.98 5.51
N ILE A 263 5.64 -5.19 6.51
CA ILE A 263 4.39 -4.44 6.62
C ILE A 263 4.68 -2.95 6.88
N SER A 264 5.62 -2.61 7.77
CA SER A 264 6.04 -1.21 8.00
C SER A 264 6.57 -0.55 6.73
N PHE A 265 7.37 -1.27 5.93
CA PHE A 265 7.87 -0.80 4.63
C PHE A 265 6.73 -0.45 3.68
N CYS A 266 5.73 -1.31 3.56
CA CYS A 266 4.56 -1.08 2.72
C CYS A 266 3.75 0.13 3.18
N LEU A 267 3.48 0.21 4.50
CA LEU A 267 2.68 1.28 5.10
C LEU A 267 3.32 2.66 4.96
N ALA A 268 4.64 2.72 4.83
CA ALA A 268 5.39 3.96 4.64
C ALA A 268 5.17 4.65 3.28
N SER A 269 4.33 4.09 2.42
CA SER A 269 4.01 4.66 1.10
C SER A 269 3.54 6.12 1.12
N ALA A 270 3.00 6.58 2.26
CA ALA A 270 2.58 7.97 2.50
C ALA A 270 3.73 8.92 2.89
N ILE A 271 4.97 8.42 3.13
CA ILE A 271 6.12 9.22 3.60
C ILE A 271 7.12 9.47 2.46
N HIS A 272 6.68 9.35 1.23
CA HIS A 272 7.56 9.63 0.10
C HIS A 272 8.02 11.10 0.07
N PRO A 273 9.28 11.43 -0.29
CA PRO A 273 9.81 12.79 -0.24
C PRO A 273 8.98 13.85 -0.97
N ARG A 274 8.34 13.49 -2.09
CA ARG A 274 7.42 14.39 -2.79
C ARG A 274 6.19 14.75 -1.96
N ASP A 275 5.65 13.79 -1.19
CA ASP A 275 4.49 14.01 -0.33
C ASP A 275 4.89 14.80 0.91
N VAL A 276 6.04 14.50 1.50
CA VAL A 276 6.62 15.26 2.62
C VAL A 276 6.76 16.74 2.26
N LYS A 277 7.26 17.05 1.05
CA LYS A 277 7.33 18.44 0.55
C LYS A 277 5.94 19.10 0.49
N VAL A 278 4.91 18.36 0.12
CA VAL A 278 3.53 18.88 0.07
C VAL A 278 2.96 19.05 1.48
N TYR A 279 3.24 18.13 2.41
CA TYR A 279 2.84 18.27 3.81
C TYR A 279 3.42 19.55 4.43
N PHE A 280 4.71 19.84 4.24
CA PHE A 280 5.32 21.07 4.71
C PHE A 280 4.69 22.33 4.09
N LYS A 281 4.34 22.29 2.80
CA LYS A 281 3.65 23.41 2.15
C LYS A 281 2.22 23.62 2.68
N THR A 282 1.49 22.55 2.99
CA THR A 282 0.09 22.62 3.40
C THR A 282 -0.07 22.90 4.89
N PHE A 283 0.73 22.25 5.73
CA PHE A 283 0.62 22.32 7.19
C PHE A 283 1.67 23.23 7.82
N GLY A 284 2.64 23.73 7.04
CA GLY A 284 3.81 24.44 7.55
C GLY A 284 4.88 23.49 8.12
N GLN A 285 6.08 24.02 8.39
CA GLN A 285 7.22 23.17 8.78
C GLN A 285 6.97 22.37 10.06
N ARG A 286 6.49 23.02 11.13
CA ARG A 286 6.28 22.37 12.45
C ARG A 286 5.19 21.30 12.38
N GLN A 287 4.02 21.63 11.86
CA GLN A 287 2.91 20.67 11.79
C GLN A 287 3.15 19.61 10.71
N GLY A 288 3.81 19.96 9.60
CA GLY A 288 4.23 19.02 8.58
C GLY A 288 5.21 17.99 9.11
N LEU A 289 6.18 18.38 9.94
CA LEU A 289 7.09 17.46 10.61
C LEU A 289 6.35 16.52 11.58
N ILE A 290 5.42 17.06 12.36
CA ILE A 290 4.57 16.25 13.26
C ILE A 290 3.75 15.24 12.44
N LEU A 291 3.18 15.65 11.32
CA LEU A 291 2.41 14.75 10.44
C LEU A 291 3.30 13.64 9.86
N VAL A 292 4.50 13.96 9.39
CA VAL A 292 5.47 12.95 8.94
C VAL A 292 5.83 11.99 10.07
N GLY A 293 6.07 12.50 11.28
CA GLY A 293 6.32 11.69 12.47
C GLY A 293 5.15 10.76 12.83
N LEU A 294 3.90 11.25 12.72
CA LEU A 294 2.70 10.45 12.92
C LEU A 294 2.53 9.36 11.88
N LEU A 295 2.81 9.67 10.61
CA LEU A 295 2.75 8.69 9.53
C LEU A 295 3.85 7.63 9.69
N TYR A 296 5.06 8.05 10.08
CA TYR A 296 6.18 7.15 10.35
C TYR A 296 5.88 6.23 11.54
N GLY A 297 5.54 6.82 12.69
CA GLY A 297 5.16 6.05 13.87
C GLY A 297 3.94 5.15 13.62
N GLY A 298 2.96 5.64 12.85
CA GLY A 298 1.81 4.85 12.43
C GLY A 298 2.19 3.65 11.56
N ALA A 299 3.16 3.79 10.65
CA ALA A 299 3.66 2.67 9.85
C ALA A 299 4.38 1.63 10.72
N VAL A 300 5.21 2.08 11.66
CA VAL A 300 5.88 1.20 12.64
C VAL A 300 4.86 0.46 13.50
N LEU A 301 3.90 1.18 14.09
CA LEU A 301 2.83 0.59 14.89
C LEU A 301 1.96 -0.37 14.07
N GLY A 302 1.72 -0.06 12.79
CA GLY A 302 1.00 -0.92 11.88
C GLY A 302 1.70 -2.25 11.63
N GLY A 303 3.02 -2.23 11.40
CA GLY A 303 3.83 -3.43 11.23
C GLY A 303 3.86 -4.30 12.49
N LEU A 304 4.18 -3.70 13.64
CA LEU A 304 4.21 -4.41 14.92
C LEU A 304 2.81 -4.87 15.34
N GLY A 305 1.78 -4.03 15.13
CA GLY A 305 0.40 -4.36 15.46
C GLY A 305 -0.15 -5.51 14.65
N SER A 306 0.15 -5.60 13.36
CA SER A 306 -0.26 -6.74 12.53
C SER A 306 0.39 -8.04 12.97
N THR A 307 1.69 -8.00 13.32
CA THR A 307 2.42 -9.14 13.89
C THR A 307 1.83 -9.56 15.24
N GLY A 308 1.54 -8.59 16.11
CA GLY A 308 0.92 -8.84 17.42
C GLY A 308 -0.46 -9.46 17.30
N ILE A 309 -1.32 -8.96 16.40
CA ILE A 309 -2.64 -9.51 16.14
C ILE A 309 -2.54 -10.98 15.71
N TYR A 310 -1.64 -11.29 14.76
CA TYR A 310 -1.44 -12.68 14.36
C TYR A 310 -0.90 -13.56 15.51
N GLY A 311 -0.02 -13.01 16.35
CA GLY A 311 0.49 -13.71 17.54
C GLY A 311 -0.60 -14.11 18.52
N ILE A 312 -1.62 -13.25 18.71
CA ILE A 312 -2.80 -13.55 19.58
C ILE A 312 -3.56 -14.78 19.05
N PHE A 313 -3.66 -14.94 17.73
CA PHE A 313 -4.31 -16.11 17.12
C PHE A 313 -3.38 -17.32 16.95
N GLY A 314 -2.18 -17.29 17.54
CA GLY A 314 -1.20 -18.36 17.40
C GLY A 314 -0.64 -18.54 15.99
N PHE A 315 -0.82 -17.53 15.15
CA PHE A 315 -0.39 -17.53 13.76
C PHE A 315 1.00 -16.90 13.66
N ARG A 316 1.93 -17.59 12.98
CA ARG A 316 3.26 -17.04 12.69
C ARG A 316 3.37 -16.77 11.20
N PRO A 317 3.40 -15.49 10.78
CA PRO A 317 3.48 -15.10 9.37
C PRO A 317 4.79 -15.54 8.68
N ASP A 318 5.83 -15.86 9.46
CA ASP A 318 7.16 -16.25 8.98
C ASP A 318 7.19 -17.69 8.43
N LEU A 319 6.11 -18.46 8.55
CA LEU A 319 6.02 -19.79 7.97
C LEU A 319 5.70 -19.67 6.47
N PRO A 320 6.49 -20.31 5.58
CA PRO A 320 6.22 -20.28 4.16
C PRO A 320 4.80 -20.80 3.87
N PRO A 321 4.06 -20.19 2.92
CA PRO A 321 2.65 -20.50 2.62
C PRO A 321 2.39 -21.97 2.32
N VAL A 322 3.38 -22.70 1.84
CA VAL A 322 3.32 -24.16 1.61
C VAL A 322 3.03 -24.94 2.90
N LYS A 323 3.55 -24.49 4.04
CA LYS A 323 3.30 -25.16 5.35
C LYS A 323 1.90 -24.84 5.89
N LEU A 324 1.34 -23.70 5.55
CA LEU A 324 -0.03 -23.36 5.95
C LEU A 324 -1.04 -24.20 5.15
N ILE A 325 -0.85 -24.33 3.86
CA ILE A 325 -1.70 -25.16 3.00
C ILE A 325 -1.59 -26.63 3.41
N SER A 326 -0.38 -27.16 3.67
CA SER A 326 -0.21 -28.54 4.14
C SER A 326 -0.83 -28.75 5.51
N LYS A 327 -0.77 -27.76 6.42
CA LYS A 327 -1.40 -27.82 7.73
C LYS A 327 -2.92 -27.73 7.65
N LEU A 328 -3.45 -26.90 6.76
CA LEU A 328 -4.88 -26.83 6.47
C LEU A 328 -5.39 -28.13 5.80
N LEU A 329 -4.65 -28.68 4.88
CA LEU A 329 -4.96 -29.97 4.26
C LEU A 329 -4.88 -31.13 5.26
N SER A 330 -3.90 -31.14 6.16
CA SER A 330 -3.81 -32.15 7.24
C SER A 330 -4.95 -32.04 8.27
N VAL A 331 -5.45 -30.82 8.53
CA VAL A 331 -6.63 -30.61 9.39
C VAL A 331 -7.92 -31.03 8.69
N LEU A 332 -7.97 -30.93 7.36
CA LEU A 332 -9.09 -31.36 6.54
C LEU A 332 -9.03 -32.83 6.14
N GLY A 333 -8.01 -33.59 6.59
CA GLY A 333 -7.88 -35.01 6.33
C GLY A 333 -7.30 -35.36 4.95
N PHE A 334 -6.59 -34.41 4.27
CA PHE A 334 -5.87 -34.60 3.01
C PHE A 334 -4.36 -34.61 3.21
#